data_636cd53cafbf9308b8cb88620c129a50
#
_entry.id   636cd53cafbf9308b8cb88620c129a50
#
_cell.length_a   1.000
_cell.length_b   1.000
_cell.length_c   1.000
_cell.angle_alpha   90.00
_cell.angle_beta   90.00
_cell.angle_gamma   90.00
#
_symmetry.space_group_name_H-M   'P 1'
#
loop_
_entity.id
_entity.type
_entity.pdbx_description
1 polymer ?
#
loop_
_entity_poly.entity_id
_entity_poly.type
_entity_poly.pdbx_seq_one_letter_code
_entity_poly.pdbx_strand_id
1 'polypeptide(L)'
;MCIRDRNRRHSRDKSKPIWSGTDSFEETIHLASRGWPEGLKKVRNNIQIIERFISPRQPRKELAYGVRGPGILDLERYQQGRPDSWLGWEEHHTQEGMSTKIVPIVFNLSASGGVNASVLFNRGAAVCALIDTLEHHNIRVELTLAEKARYPDPQRKSSSDYTWKVLMKHSEDVLDMDRIAFALCNASVLRRLMFSLAEQHVENLFEGYGSPLSHKEPGAINIDAASLYIRNESDMVPWLVTQLAGYGIEVQD
;
A
#
# COMPACT_ATOMS: atom_id res chain seq x y z
N MET A 1 29.82 2.76 32.37
CA MET A 1 29.08 2.57 31.13
C MET A 1 29.63 3.54 30.10
N CYS A 2 30.26 3.04 29.06
CA CYS A 2 31.06 3.88 28.15
C CYS A 2 30.14 4.67 27.21
N ILE A 3 30.25 5.99 27.22
CA ILE A 3 29.56 6.95 26.34
C ILE A 3 29.76 6.61 24.82
N ARG A 4 30.77 5.81 24.50
CA ARG A 4 31.08 5.37 23.13
C ARG A 4 30.00 4.50 22.47
N ASP A 5 29.19 3.75 23.25
CA ASP A 5 28.19 2.86 22.67
C ASP A 5 26.87 3.57 22.30
N ARG A 6 26.62 4.76 22.87
CA ARG A 6 25.43 5.57 22.48
C ARG A 6 25.52 6.18 21.08
N ASN A 7 26.70 6.18 20.47
CA ASN A 7 26.93 6.79 19.16
C ASN A 7 26.91 5.80 17.99
N ARG A 8 26.65 4.51 18.22
CA ARG A 8 26.43 3.58 17.11
C ARG A 8 25.05 3.78 16.54
N ARG A 9 24.95 4.70 15.62
CA ARG A 9 23.75 4.93 14.78
C ARG A 9 23.83 3.99 13.60
N HIS A 10 23.37 2.75 13.77
CA HIS A 10 23.36 1.74 12.71
C HIS A 10 22.52 2.19 11.50
N SER A 11 21.52 3.07 11.72
CA SER A 11 20.76 3.69 10.63
C SER A 11 21.63 4.45 9.64
N ARG A 12 22.77 4.98 10.12
CA ARG A 12 23.74 5.78 9.34
C ARG A 12 25.03 5.04 9.01
N ASP A 13 25.20 3.82 9.52
CA ASP A 13 26.37 3.00 9.20
C ASP A 13 26.39 2.61 7.72
N LYS A 14 27.59 2.37 7.19
CA LYS A 14 27.80 1.81 5.83
C LYS A 14 27.40 0.34 5.82
N SER A 15 26.12 0.06 6.04
CA SER A 15 25.58 -1.29 5.88
C SER A 15 25.53 -1.62 4.39
N LYS A 16 25.66 -2.92 4.06
CA LYS A 16 25.62 -3.38 2.68
C LYS A 16 24.28 -2.98 2.05
N PRO A 17 24.25 -2.32 0.88
CA PRO A 17 23.03 -1.86 0.22
C PRO A 17 22.00 -2.97 -0.01
N ILE A 18 22.50 -4.20 -0.24
CA ILE A 18 21.65 -5.39 -0.39
C ILE A 18 20.79 -5.69 0.85
N TRP A 19 21.23 -5.23 2.02
CA TRP A 19 20.46 -5.37 3.25
C TRP A 19 19.67 -4.09 3.55
N SER A 20 20.33 -2.93 3.52
CA SER A 20 19.72 -1.65 3.91
C SER A 20 18.80 -1.05 2.86
N GLY A 21 18.90 -1.46 1.61
CA GLY A 21 18.11 -0.94 0.50
C GLY A 21 18.68 0.31 -0.18
N THR A 22 19.67 0.98 0.46
CA THR A 22 20.36 2.17 -0.04
C THR A 22 21.81 2.15 0.41
N ASP A 23 22.67 2.91 -0.28
CA ASP A 23 24.09 3.04 0.05
C ASP A 23 24.32 3.91 1.30
N SER A 24 23.46 4.92 1.49
CA SER A 24 23.61 5.87 2.62
C SER A 24 22.26 6.30 3.19
N PHE A 25 22.32 6.95 4.35
CA PHE A 25 21.14 7.59 4.95
C PHE A 25 20.66 8.78 4.12
N GLU A 26 21.61 9.56 3.58
CA GLU A 26 21.34 10.72 2.73
C GLU A 26 20.64 10.32 1.44
N GLU A 27 21.04 9.20 0.83
CA GLU A 27 20.32 8.62 -0.30
C GLU A 27 18.88 8.25 0.06
N THR A 28 18.69 7.64 1.23
CA THR A 28 17.34 7.30 1.71
C THR A 28 16.46 8.55 1.84
N ILE A 29 16.99 9.63 2.42
CA ILE A 29 16.28 10.91 2.52
C ILE A 29 15.98 11.51 1.14
N HIS A 30 16.93 11.39 0.20
CA HIS A 30 16.73 11.86 -1.16
C HIS A 30 15.57 11.11 -1.84
N LEU A 31 15.55 9.77 -1.74
CA LEU A 31 14.46 8.94 -2.29
C LEU A 31 13.12 9.19 -1.60
N ALA A 32 13.12 9.39 -0.28
CA ALA A 32 11.91 9.73 0.47
C ALA A 32 11.27 11.05 0.04
N SER A 33 12.12 12.03 -0.36
CA SER A 33 11.67 13.37 -0.75
C SER A 33 11.32 13.50 -2.24
N ARG A 34 11.98 12.74 -3.10
CA ARG A 34 11.87 12.86 -4.57
C ARG A 34 11.25 11.66 -5.28
N GLY A 35 10.97 10.58 -4.53
CA GLY A 35 10.49 9.33 -5.07
C GLY A 35 11.60 8.36 -5.46
N TRP A 36 11.20 7.16 -5.93
CA TRP A 36 12.10 6.05 -6.28
C TRP A 36 11.77 5.46 -7.66
N PRO A 37 12.11 6.16 -8.76
CA PRO A 37 11.70 5.78 -10.13
C PRO A 37 12.12 4.36 -10.54
N GLU A 38 13.32 3.92 -10.13
CA GLU A 38 13.79 2.55 -10.44
C GLU A 38 12.97 1.47 -9.73
N GLY A 39 12.61 1.72 -8.47
CA GLY A 39 11.75 0.83 -7.71
C GLY A 39 10.33 0.82 -8.27
N LEU A 40 9.80 1.99 -8.62
CA LEU A 40 8.50 2.12 -9.25
C LEU A 40 8.41 1.32 -10.56
N LYS A 41 9.45 1.32 -11.39
CA LYS A 41 9.49 0.51 -12.60
C LYS A 41 9.33 -0.99 -12.30
N LYS A 42 9.99 -1.49 -11.24
CA LYS A 42 9.86 -2.89 -10.81
C LYS A 42 8.47 -3.19 -10.25
N VAL A 43 7.92 -2.27 -9.46
CA VAL A 43 6.56 -2.39 -8.92
C VAL A 43 5.51 -2.40 -10.04
N ARG A 44 5.64 -1.53 -11.05
CA ARG A 44 4.74 -1.51 -12.21
C ARG A 44 4.74 -2.81 -12.99
N ASN A 45 5.88 -3.48 -13.14
CA ASN A 45 5.91 -4.80 -13.76
C ASN A 45 5.03 -5.80 -12.98
N ASN A 46 5.07 -5.77 -11.65
CA ASN A 46 4.24 -6.62 -10.82
C ASN A 46 2.74 -6.24 -10.92
N ILE A 47 2.42 -4.95 -10.97
CA ILE A 47 1.05 -4.46 -11.17
C ILE A 47 0.51 -4.97 -12.53
N GLN A 48 1.28 -4.84 -13.60
CA GLN A 48 0.88 -5.32 -14.94
C GLN A 48 0.61 -6.83 -15.00
N ILE A 49 1.32 -7.62 -14.21
CA ILE A 49 1.06 -9.06 -14.11
C ILE A 49 -0.35 -9.29 -13.52
N ILE A 50 -0.68 -8.54 -12.48
CA ILE A 50 -1.95 -8.66 -11.77
C ILE A 50 -3.12 -8.12 -12.60
N GLU A 51 -2.92 -7.01 -13.33
CA GLU A 51 -3.94 -6.44 -14.22
C GLU A 51 -4.45 -7.45 -15.26
N ARG A 52 -3.63 -8.44 -15.63
CA ARG A 52 -4.04 -9.51 -16.56
C ARG A 52 -5.10 -10.46 -15.96
N PHE A 53 -5.14 -10.55 -14.65
CA PHE A 53 -6.10 -11.39 -13.93
C PHE A 53 -7.33 -10.63 -13.45
N ILE A 54 -7.31 -9.29 -13.51
CA ILE A 54 -8.43 -8.46 -13.09
C ILE A 54 -9.32 -8.17 -14.30
N SER A 55 -10.59 -8.51 -14.19
CA SER A 55 -11.56 -8.14 -15.21
C SER A 55 -11.68 -6.62 -15.29
N PRO A 56 -11.55 -6.01 -16.48
CA PRO A 56 -11.81 -4.60 -16.62
C PRO A 56 -13.24 -4.31 -16.17
N ARG A 57 -13.42 -3.25 -15.40
CA ARG A 57 -14.75 -2.82 -14.96
C ARG A 57 -15.61 -2.57 -16.20
N GLN A 58 -16.60 -3.42 -16.41
CA GLN A 58 -17.54 -3.21 -17.51
C GLN A 58 -18.44 -2.02 -17.13
N PRO A 59 -18.57 -1.01 -17.99
CA PRO A 59 -19.52 0.06 -17.78
C PRO A 59 -20.91 -0.57 -17.70
N ARG A 60 -21.66 -0.21 -16.67
CA ARG A 60 -23.04 -0.70 -16.54
C ARG A 60 -23.87 -0.09 -17.65
N LYS A 61 -24.36 -0.94 -18.54
CA LYS A 61 -25.26 -0.50 -19.61
C LYS A 61 -26.68 -0.56 -19.06
N GLU A 62 -27.31 0.58 -18.98
CA GLU A 62 -28.73 0.70 -18.62
C GLU A 62 -29.54 1.21 -19.79
N LEU A 63 -30.77 0.74 -19.93
CA LEU A 63 -31.68 1.23 -20.94
C LEU A 63 -32.24 2.57 -20.44
N ALA A 64 -31.93 3.63 -21.14
CA ALA A 64 -32.37 4.97 -20.77
C ALA A 64 -33.01 5.71 -21.94
N TYR A 65 -33.89 6.65 -21.62
CA TYR A 65 -34.49 7.54 -22.62
C TYR A 65 -33.61 8.79 -22.77
N GLY A 66 -33.19 9.06 -24.00
CA GLY A 66 -32.36 10.22 -24.35
C GLY A 66 -32.95 11.10 -25.43
N VAL A 67 -32.38 12.29 -25.58
CA VAL A 67 -32.80 13.31 -26.57
C VAL A 67 -32.29 12.95 -27.96
N ARG A 68 -31.20 12.26 -28.10
CA ARG A 68 -30.55 11.79 -29.33
C ARG A 68 -29.74 10.56 -29.08
N GLY A 69 -29.59 9.70 -30.05
CA GLY A 69 -28.62 8.62 -29.97
C GLY A 69 -28.93 7.39 -30.80
N PRO A 70 -28.01 6.44 -30.85
CA PRO A 70 -28.31 5.15 -31.44
C PRO A 70 -29.28 4.40 -30.51
N GLY A 71 -30.52 4.29 -30.93
CA GLY A 71 -31.55 3.61 -30.14
C GLY A 71 -32.84 3.45 -30.94
N ILE A 72 -33.86 2.96 -30.26
CA ILE A 72 -35.21 2.79 -30.83
C ILE A 72 -36.04 4.01 -30.47
N LEU A 73 -36.67 4.62 -31.48
CA LEU A 73 -37.60 5.73 -31.27
C LEU A 73 -38.87 5.22 -30.61
N ASP A 74 -39.21 5.74 -29.46
CA ASP A 74 -40.52 5.53 -28.83
C ASP A 74 -41.53 6.51 -29.46
N LEU A 75 -42.34 5.99 -30.38
CA LEU A 75 -43.27 6.82 -31.15
C LEU A 75 -44.34 7.45 -30.26
N GLU A 76 -44.77 6.83 -29.20
CA GLU A 76 -45.76 7.38 -28.29
C GLU A 76 -45.21 8.59 -27.53
N ARG A 77 -44.00 8.49 -26.99
CA ARG A 77 -43.31 9.62 -26.34
C ARG A 77 -43.01 10.76 -27.34
N TYR A 78 -42.63 10.40 -28.55
CA TYR A 78 -42.39 11.38 -29.62
C TYR A 78 -43.65 12.16 -30.01
N GLN A 79 -44.77 11.45 -30.15
CA GLN A 79 -46.08 12.05 -30.45
C GLN A 79 -46.59 12.95 -29.31
N GLN A 80 -46.19 12.66 -28.08
CA GLN A 80 -46.47 13.49 -26.91
C GLN A 80 -45.58 14.74 -26.82
N GLY A 81 -44.65 14.92 -27.76
CA GLY A 81 -43.73 16.06 -27.81
C GLY A 81 -42.62 15.97 -26.74
N ARG A 82 -42.34 14.80 -26.21
CA ARG A 82 -41.28 14.63 -25.23
C ARG A 82 -39.91 14.65 -25.90
N PRO A 83 -38.96 15.46 -25.38
CA PRO A 83 -37.63 15.53 -25.97
C PRO A 83 -36.82 14.25 -25.81
N ASP A 84 -37.06 13.47 -24.74
CA ASP A 84 -36.41 12.21 -24.39
C ASP A 84 -37.18 11.00 -24.98
N SER A 85 -37.26 10.92 -26.32
CA SER A 85 -38.05 9.89 -27.01
C SER A 85 -37.23 8.73 -27.59
N TRP A 86 -35.93 8.74 -27.42
CA TRP A 86 -35.05 7.69 -27.92
C TRP A 86 -34.63 6.74 -26.80
N LEU A 87 -35.04 5.46 -26.87
CA LEU A 87 -34.63 4.41 -25.96
C LEU A 87 -33.35 3.78 -26.46
N GLY A 88 -32.26 3.99 -25.74
CA GLY A 88 -30.96 3.47 -26.09
C GLY A 88 -30.20 2.93 -24.86
N TRP A 89 -29.12 2.20 -25.14
CA TRP A 89 -28.21 1.80 -24.11
C TRP A 89 -27.28 2.96 -23.79
N GLU A 90 -27.40 3.53 -22.59
CA GLU A 90 -26.43 4.49 -22.07
C GLU A 90 -25.39 3.77 -21.22
N GLU A 91 -24.14 4.07 -21.52
CA GLU A 91 -23.03 3.64 -20.66
C GLU A 91 -22.94 4.60 -19.49
N HIS A 92 -23.51 4.23 -18.36
CA HIS A 92 -23.30 4.97 -17.15
C HIS A 92 -21.89 4.67 -16.63
N HIS A 93 -20.97 5.57 -16.89
CA HIS A 93 -19.81 5.71 -16.04
C HIS A 93 -20.34 6.19 -14.69
N THR A 94 -20.63 5.24 -13.80
CA THR A 94 -21.27 5.50 -12.50
C THR A 94 -20.45 6.47 -11.69
N GLN A 95 -20.66 7.78 -11.90
CA GLN A 95 -20.25 8.83 -10.98
C GLN A 95 -21.36 9.21 -10.00
N GLU A 96 -22.60 8.75 -10.23
CA GLU A 96 -23.72 9.12 -9.38
C GLU A 96 -23.98 8.06 -8.30
N GLY A 97 -23.80 8.49 -7.05
CA GLY A 97 -24.40 7.82 -5.89
C GLY A 97 -23.57 6.74 -5.19
N MET A 98 -22.36 6.41 -5.61
CA MET A 98 -21.49 5.58 -4.78
C MET A 98 -20.80 6.48 -3.75
N SER A 99 -21.27 6.43 -2.51
CA SER A 99 -20.42 6.78 -1.37
C SER A 99 -19.05 6.16 -1.62
N THR A 100 -18.04 7.00 -1.82
CA THR A 100 -16.69 6.53 -2.12
C THR A 100 -16.25 5.67 -0.94
N LYS A 101 -16.21 4.36 -1.13
CA LYS A 101 -15.79 3.44 -0.07
C LYS A 101 -14.34 3.75 0.25
N ILE A 102 -14.06 4.04 1.51
CA ILE A 102 -12.71 4.25 2.00
C ILE A 102 -12.24 2.95 2.65
N VAL A 103 -11.05 2.51 2.26
CA VAL A 103 -10.41 1.31 2.77
C VAL A 103 -9.14 1.71 3.51
N PRO A 104 -9.12 1.63 4.84
CA PRO A 104 -7.90 1.82 5.60
C PRO A 104 -7.00 0.60 5.46
N ILE A 105 -5.73 0.85 5.12
CA ILE A 105 -4.67 -0.16 5.05
C ILE A 105 -3.60 0.21 6.06
N VAL A 106 -3.24 -0.73 6.92
CA VAL A 106 -2.14 -0.59 7.87
C VAL A 106 -1.03 -1.55 7.47
N PHE A 107 0.08 -1.00 7.02
CA PHE A 107 1.26 -1.76 6.63
C PHE A 107 2.31 -1.73 7.74
N ASN A 108 2.48 -2.85 8.43
CA ASN A 108 3.50 -3.00 9.44
C ASN A 108 4.86 -3.29 8.81
N LEU A 109 5.75 -2.31 8.86
CA LEU A 109 7.12 -2.40 8.34
C LEU A 109 7.99 -3.39 9.11
N SER A 110 7.68 -3.65 10.39
CA SER A 110 8.52 -4.45 11.29
C SER A 110 8.89 -5.79 10.68
N ALA A 111 10.16 -6.08 10.68
CA ALA A 111 10.71 -7.34 10.19
C ALA A 111 11.99 -7.70 10.95
N SER A 112 12.25 -9.01 11.09
CA SER A 112 13.52 -9.49 11.66
C SER A 112 14.71 -9.03 10.79
N GLY A 113 15.83 -8.76 11.41
CA GLY A 113 17.07 -8.37 10.72
C GLY A 113 17.59 -9.43 9.71
N GLY A 114 17.17 -10.69 9.86
CA GLY A 114 17.50 -11.77 8.93
C GLY A 114 16.62 -11.84 7.68
N VAL A 115 15.56 -11.02 7.59
CA VAL A 115 14.70 -11.00 6.39
C VAL A 115 15.41 -10.27 5.25
N ASN A 116 15.47 -10.87 4.07
CA ASN A 116 16.10 -10.26 2.91
C ASN A 116 15.31 -9.04 2.39
N ALA A 117 16.02 -8.05 1.83
CA ALA A 117 15.38 -6.87 1.24
C ALA A 117 14.42 -7.23 0.09
N SER A 118 14.69 -8.31 -0.65
CA SER A 118 13.78 -8.82 -1.68
C SER A 118 12.42 -9.26 -1.15
N VAL A 119 12.38 -9.88 0.02
CA VAL A 119 11.11 -10.29 0.67
C VAL A 119 10.32 -9.05 1.10
N LEU A 120 11.01 -8.03 1.63
CA LEU A 120 10.39 -6.73 1.96
C LEU A 120 9.84 -6.06 0.70
N PHE A 121 10.63 -6.08 -0.39
CA PHE A 121 10.21 -5.56 -1.68
C PHE A 121 8.95 -6.26 -2.20
N ASN A 122 8.94 -7.59 -2.27
CA ASN A 122 7.82 -8.36 -2.80
C ASN A 122 6.53 -8.13 -1.99
N ARG A 123 6.64 -8.07 -0.65
CA ARG A 123 5.53 -7.76 0.23
C ARG A 123 4.97 -6.36 -0.06
N GLY A 124 5.84 -5.36 -0.17
CA GLY A 124 5.45 -3.99 -0.52
C GLY A 124 4.81 -3.91 -1.90
N ALA A 125 5.38 -4.61 -2.89
CA ALA A 125 4.87 -4.62 -4.26
C ALA A 125 3.45 -5.20 -4.37
N ALA A 126 3.14 -6.25 -3.59
CA ALA A 126 1.80 -6.80 -3.51
C ALA A 126 0.79 -5.78 -2.98
N VAL A 127 1.19 -5.01 -1.97
CA VAL A 127 0.33 -3.96 -1.40
C VAL A 127 0.19 -2.78 -2.34
N CYS A 128 1.25 -2.39 -3.06
CA CYS A 128 1.16 -1.38 -4.13
C CYS A 128 0.13 -1.79 -5.18
N ALA A 129 0.14 -3.05 -5.60
CA ALA A 129 -0.81 -3.57 -6.57
C ALA A 129 -2.25 -3.58 -6.02
N LEU A 130 -2.44 -3.93 -4.75
CA LEU A 130 -3.75 -3.83 -4.10
C LEU A 130 -4.27 -2.39 -4.10
N ILE A 131 -3.43 -1.43 -3.69
CA ILE A 131 -3.78 -0.01 -3.65
C ILE A 131 -4.14 0.50 -5.03
N ASP A 132 -3.30 0.21 -6.03
CA ASP A 132 -3.51 0.63 -7.41
C ASP A 132 -4.85 0.10 -7.94
N THR A 133 -5.12 -1.18 -7.74
CA THR A 133 -6.38 -1.82 -8.16
C THR A 133 -7.60 -1.21 -7.48
N LEU A 134 -7.55 -0.99 -6.16
CA LEU A 134 -8.67 -0.40 -5.41
C LEU A 134 -8.97 1.02 -5.93
N GLU A 135 -7.95 1.86 -6.09
CA GLU A 135 -8.10 3.23 -6.58
C GLU A 135 -8.64 3.28 -8.02
N HIS A 136 -8.20 2.37 -8.91
CA HIS A 136 -8.74 2.23 -10.26
C HIS A 136 -10.22 1.80 -10.25
N HIS A 137 -10.68 1.13 -9.20
CA HIS A 137 -12.09 0.77 -9.01
C HIS A 137 -12.87 1.80 -8.20
N ASN A 138 -12.38 3.05 -8.09
CA ASN A 138 -12.97 4.14 -7.30
C ASN A 138 -13.18 3.80 -5.81
N ILE A 139 -12.36 2.91 -5.28
CA ILE A 139 -12.30 2.62 -3.85
C ILE A 139 -11.09 3.36 -3.30
N ARG A 140 -11.35 4.39 -2.48
CA ARG A 140 -10.28 5.24 -1.95
C ARG A 140 -9.53 4.54 -0.84
N VAL A 141 -8.22 4.65 -0.87
CA VAL A 141 -7.35 4.03 0.13
C VAL A 141 -6.80 5.09 1.07
N GLU A 142 -6.84 4.79 2.38
CA GLU A 142 -6.07 5.48 3.39
C GLU A 142 -4.93 4.57 3.85
N LEU A 143 -3.69 5.00 3.65
CA LEU A 143 -2.51 4.17 3.94
C LEU A 143 -1.75 4.69 5.15
N THR A 144 -1.63 3.87 6.17
CA THR A 144 -0.78 4.09 7.34
C THR A 144 0.37 3.09 7.36
N LEU A 145 1.60 3.60 7.46
CA LEU A 145 2.74 2.78 7.84
C LEU A 145 2.77 2.64 9.36
N ALA A 146 3.04 1.45 9.84
CA ALA A 146 3.31 1.20 11.24
C ALA A 146 4.67 0.50 11.41
N GLU A 147 5.34 0.76 12.50
CA GLU A 147 6.45 -0.03 12.97
C GLU A 147 6.23 -0.31 14.44
N LYS A 148 6.20 -1.58 14.82
CA LYS A 148 6.02 -1.99 16.22
C LYS A 148 7.10 -2.97 16.61
N ALA A 149 7.83 -2.62 17.67
CA ALA A 149 8.89 -3.48 18.19
C ALA A 149 8.95 -3.46 19.71
N ARG A 150 9.41 -4.56 20.27
CA ARG A 150 9.67 -4.73 21.69
C ARG A 150 11.16 -4.57 21.96
N TYR A 151 11.49 -3.63 22.81
CA TYR A 151 12.86 -3.32 23.22
C TYR A 151 13.09 -3.84 24.64
N PRO A 152 14.09 -4.72 24.85
CA PRO A 152 14.44 -5.15 26.19
C PRO A 152 15.11 -4.02 26.98
N ASP A 153 14.77 -3.93 28.26
CA ASP A 153 15.49 -3.08 29.23
C ASP A 153 16.24 -4.01 30.23
N PRO A 154 17.52 -4.31 29.98
CA PRO A 154 18.29 -5.20 30.84
C PRO A 154 18.48 -4.65 32.25
N GLN A 155 18.44 -3.34 32.43
CA GLN A 155 18.63 -2.70 33.75
C GLN A 155 17.39 -2.89 34.64
N ARG A 156 16.20 -2.79 34.02
CA ARG A 156 14.90 -2.98 34.72
C ARG A 156 14.40 -4.40 34.69
N LYS A 157 15.08 -5.32 33.99
CA LYS A 157 14.62 -6.70 33.72
C LYS A 157 13.19 -6.72 33.15
N SER A 158 12.89 -5.74 32.30
CA SER A 158 11.58 -5.51 31.68
C SER A 158 11.74 -5.33 30.17
N SER A 159 10.63 -5.14 29.47
CA SER A 159 10.63 -4.77 28.07
C SER A 159 9.56 -3.71 27.81
N SER A 160 9.78 -2.86 26.84
CA SER A 160 8.84 -1.82 26.43
C SER A 160 8.49 -1.99 24.96
N ASP A 161 7.21 -1.88 24.64
CA ASP A 161 6.71 -1.92 23.28
C ASP A 161 6.58 -0.48 22.78
N TYR A 162 7.17 -0.21 21.61
CA TYR A 162 7.04 1.06 20.91
C TYR A 162 6.28 0.83 19.61
N THR A 163 5.45 1.80 19.26
CA THR A 163 4.73 1.81 17.99
C THR A 163 4.84 3.19 17.38
N TRP A 164 5.40 3.27 16.18
CA TRP A 164 5.41 4.47 15.36
C TRP A 164 4.41 4.31 14.22
N LYS A 165 3.69 5.37 13.91
CA LYS A 165 2.72 5.41 12.82
C LYS A 165 2.98 6.64 11.96
N VAL A 166 2.91 6.44 10.66
CA VAL A 166 3.04 7.52 9.67
C VAL A 166 1.89 7.37 8.67
N LEU A 167 1.03 8.37 8.62
CA LEU A 167 0.01 8.45 7.58
C LEU A 167 0.68 8.83 6.27
N MET A 168 0.67 7.90 5.31
CA MET A 168 1.33 8.07 4.00
C MET A 168 0.41 8.63 2.94
N LYS A 169 -0.87 8.31 3.01
CA LYS A 169 -1.89 8.75 2.06
C LYS A 169 -3.22 8.90 2.76
N HIS A 170 -3.82 10.07 2.67
CA HIS A 170 -5.23 10.26 3.00
C HIS A 170 -6.13 9.73 1.88
N SER A 171 -7.36 9.39 2.22
CA SER A 171 -8.34 8.97 1.22
C SER A 171 -8.60 10.02 0.14
N GLU A 172 -8.43 11.30 0.45
CA GLU A 172 -8.65 12.42 -0.48
C GLU A 172 -7.43 12.72 -1.37
N ASP A 173 -6.25 12.23 -1.00
CA ASP A 173 -5.02 12.48 -1.76
C ASP A 173 -5.04 11.76 -3.10
N VAL A 174 -4.40 12.38 -4.10
CA VAL A 174 -4.10 11.74 -5.37
C VAL A 174 -3.09 10.60 -5.13
N LEU A 175 -3.25 9.49 -5.84
CA LEU A 175 -2.35 8.36 -5.75
C LEU A 175 -0.96 8.72 -6.31
N ASP A 176 0.02 8.91 -5.42
CA ASP A 176 1.43 9.05 -5.77
C ASP A 176 2.14 7.70 -5.59
N MET A 177 2.07 6.87 -6.64
CA MET A 177 2.62 5.52 -6.60
C MET A 177 4.14 5.51 -6.42
N ASP A 178 4.86 6.54 -6.82
CA ASP A 178 6.32 6.61 -6.68
C ASP A 178 6.72 6.71 -5.19
N ARG A 179 6.05 7.57 -4.44
CA ARG A 179 6.24 7.67 -2.98
C ARG A 179 5.77 6.44 -2.24
N ILE A 180 4.63 5.89 -2.62
CA ILE A 180 4.09 4.68 -2.02
C ILE A 180 5.01 3.48 -2.28
N ALA A 181 5.51 3.31 -3.51
CA ALA A 181 6.45 2.25 -3.85
C ALA A 181 7.75 2.35 -3.02
N PHE A 182 8.30 3.55 -2.84
CA PHE A 182 9.44 3.74 -1.94
C PHE A 182 9.09 3.33 -0.52
N ALA A 183 7.99 3.83 0.02
CA ALA A 183 7.58 3.64 1.42
C ALA A 183 7.32 2.17 1.77
N LEU A 184 6.71 1.41 0.85
CA LEU A 184 6.33 0.02 1.08
C LEU A 184 7.41 -0.99 0.69
N CYS A 185 8.20 -0.69 -0.36
CA CYS A 185 9.08 -1.69 -0.97
C CYS A 185 10.56 -1.50 -0.63
N ASN A 186 11.01 -0.28 -0.30
CA ASN A 186 12.41 -0.06 -0.04
C ASN A 186 12.78 -0.40 1.41
N ALA A 187 13.70 -1.34 1.59
CA ALA A 187 14.13 -1.78 2.91
C ALA A 187 14.73 -0.65 3.77
N SER A 188 15.20 0.44 3.16
CA SER A 188 15.77 1.57 3.88
C SER A 188 14.75 2.35 4.69
N VAL A 189 13.46 2.27 4.34
CA VAL A 189 12.40 2.88 5.14
C VAL A 189 12.40 2.29 6.55
N LEU A 190 12.43 0.96 6.68
CA LEU A 190 12.59 0.31 7.98
C LEU A 190 14.00 0.52 8.55
N ARG A 191 15.04 0.16 7.77
CA ARG A 191 16.40 -0.06 8.27
C ARG A 191 17.22 1.21 8.42
N ARG A 192 16.74 2.32 7.89
CA ARG A 192 17.35 3.64 8.08
C ARG A 192 16.38 4.61 8.74
N LEU A 193 15.21 4.86 8.16
CA LEU A 193 14.29 5.87 8.69
C LEU A 193 13.68 5.45 10.03
N MET A 194 13.05 4.27 10.11
CA MET A 194 12.43 3.83 11.37
C MET A 194 13.48 3.52 12.44
N PHE A 195 14.63 2.96 12.06
CA PHE A 195 15.73 2.75 13.00
C PHE A 195 16.28 4.07 13.54
N SER A 196 16.31 5.15 12.74
CA SER A 196 16.72 6.47 13.23
C SER A 196 15.74 7.05 14.26
N LEU A 197 14.44 6.74 14.13
CA LEU A 197 13.46 7.10 15.16
C LEU A 197 13.69 6.33 16.45
N ALA A 198 13.95 5.03 16.36
CA ALA A 198 14.28 4.22 17.52
C ALA A 198 15.56 4.74 18.23
N GLU A 199 16.57 5.15 17.46
CA GLU A 199 17.82 5.73 18.01
C GLU A 199 17.60 7.05 18.77
N GLN A 200 16.53 7.77 18.46
CA GLN A 200 16.19 9.04 19.12
C GLN A 200 15.28 8.86 20.33
N HIS A 201 14.39 7.90 20.29
CA HIS A 201 13.29 7.78 21.26
C HIS A 201 13.42 6.61 22.24
N VAL A 202 14.21 5.58 21.90
CA VAL A 202 14.42 4.43 22.79
C VAL A 202 15.66 4.68 23.66
N GLU A 203 15.45 4.75 24.97
CA GLU A 203 16.54 5.09 25.92
C GLU A 203 17.69 4.09 25.94
N ASN A 204 17.41 2.81 25.67
CA ASN A 204 18.39 1.71 25.82
C ASN A 204 18.41 0.80 24.59
N LEU A 205 19.02 1.27 23.50
CA LEU A 205 19.24 0.50 22.27
C LEU A 205 20.49 -0.44 22.37
N PHE A 206 20.65 -1.14 23.48
CA PHE A 206 21.88 -1.92 23.72
C PHE A 206 21.98 -3.21 22.92
N GLU A 207 20.84 -3.82 22.60
CA GLU A 207 20.75 -5.15 21.97
C GLU A 207 20.16 -5.12 20.56
N GLY A 208 20.21 -3.94 19.91
CA GLY A 208 19.69 -3.75 18.56
C GLY A 208 18.30 -3.10 18.53
N TYR A 209 17.63 -3.23 17.38
CA TYR A 209 16.36 -2.52 17.09
C TYR A 209 15.11 -3.30 17.53
N GLY A 210 15.23 -4.05 18.62
CA GLY A 210 14.11 -4.77 19.23
C GLY A 210 13.66 -5.99 18.45
N SER A 211 12.61 -6.62 18.97
CA SER A 211 11.94 -7.74 18.33
C SER A 211 10.67 -7.25 17.64
N PRO A 212 10.47 -7.56 16.36
CA PRO A 212 9.27 -7.13 15.62
C PRO A 212 8.01 -7.71 16.25
N LEU A 213 6.98 -6.88 16.36
CA LEU A 213 5.66 -7.25 16.86
C LEU A 213 4.59 -7.03 15.79
N SER A 214 3.52 -7.81 15.89
CA SER A 214 2.31 -7.58 15.10
C SER A 214 1.62 -6.29 15.52
N HIS A 215 1.10 -5.56 14.55
CA HIS A 215 0.27 -4.38 14.77
C HIS A 215 -1.00 -4.48 13.93
N LYS A 216 -2.14 -4.37 14.58
CA LYS A 216 -3.46 -4.46 13.92
C LYS A 216 -4.36 -3.32 14.38
N GLU A 217 -5.09 -2.75 13.44
CA GLU A 217 -6.14 -1.77 13.69
C GLU A 217 -7.50 -2.35 13.29
N PRO A 218 -8.54 -2.18 14.11
CA PRO A 218 -9.88 -2.61 13.77
C PRO A 218 -10.40 -1.92 12.50
N GLY A 219 -11.05 -2.68 11.62
CA GLY A 219 -11.64 -2.14 10.39
C GLY A 219 -10.65 -1.88 9.25
N ALA A 220 -9.35 -2.10 9.46
CA ALA A 220 -8.33 -1.95 8.43
C ALA A 220 -7.89 -3.29 7.83
N ILE A 221 -7.40 -3.25 6.59
CA ILE A 221 -6.59 -4.33 6.05
C ILE A 221 -5.22 -4.25 6.73
N ASN A 222 -4.94 -5.22 7.60
CA ASN A 222 -3.71 -5.25 8.38
C ASN A 222 -2.68 -6.17 7.72
N ILE A 223 -1.52 -5.63 7.39
CA ILE A 223 -0.44 -6.33 6.71
C ILE A 223 0.78 -6.37 7.60
N ASP A 224 0.99 -7.53 8.20
CA ASP A 224 2.15 -7.81 9.07
C ASP A 224 3.19 -8.68 8.35
N ALA A 225 4.42 -8.65 8.83
CA ALA A 225 5.48 -9.53 8.36
C ALA A 225 5.14 -11.02 8.54
N ALA A 226 4.37 -11.36 9.57
CA ALA A 226 3.93 -12.73 9.83
C ALA A 226 2.72 -13.14 8.98
N SER A 227 1.89 -12.19 8.53
CA SER A 227 0.65 -12.46 7.79
C SER A 227 0.85 -12.49 6.28
N LEU A 228 1.89 -11.84 5.76
CA LEU A 228 2.17 -11.75 4.34
C LEU A 228 3.65 -12.03 4.07
N TYR A 229 3.94 -13.26 3.70
CA TYR A 229 5.26 -13.70 3.32
C TYR A 229 5.31 -14.06 1.83
N ILE A 230 5.65 -13.08 1.01
CA ILE A 230 5.72 -13.21 -0.44
C ILE A 230 7.16 -13.40 -0.87
N ARG A 231 7.48 -14.59 -1.39
CA ARG A 231 8.81 -14.92 -1.94
C ARG A 231 8.92 -14.57 -3.41
N ASN A 232 7.81 -14.75 -4.14
CA ASN A 232 7.75 -14.59 -5.58
C ASN A 232 6.34 -14.19 -6.02
N GLU A 233 6.15 -14.00 -7.32
CA GLU A 233 4.88 -13.59 -7.92
C GLU A 233 3.75 -14.60 -7.69
N SER A 234 4.05 -15.90 -7.64
CA SER A 234 3.02 -16.92 -7.45
C SER A 234 2.38 -16.87 -6.05
N ASP A 235 3.07 -16.33 -5.05
CA ASP A 235 2.51 -16.14 -3.71
C ASP A 235 1.61 -14.88 -3.66
N MET A 236 1.85 -13.92 -4.56
CA MET A 236 1.18 -12.62 -4.56
C MET A 236 -0.26 -12.69 -5.08
N VAL A 237 -0.47 -13.37 -6.19
CA VAL A 237 -1.78 -13.43 -6.87
C VAL A 237 -2.87 -13.99 -5.96
N PRO A 238 -2.74 -15.18 -5.31
CA PRO A 238 -3.77 -15.72 -4.43
C PRO A 238 -4.11 -14.80 -3.25
N TRP A 239 -3.11 -14.11 -2.70
CA TRP A 239 -3.34 -13.16 -1.63
C TRP A 239 -4.18 -11.97 -2.11
N LEU A 240 -3.83 -11.40 -3.27
CA LEU A 240 -4.56 -10.28 -3.86
C LEU A 240 -6.01 -10.65 -4.20
N VAL A 241 -6.22 -11.82 -4.82
CA VAL A 241 -7.56 -12.35 -5.10
C VAL A 241 -8.41 -12.35 -3.85
N THR A 242 -7.85 -12.87 -2.74
CA THR A 242 -8.56 -12.93 -1.45
C THR A 242 -8.91 -11.54 -0.94
N GLN A 243 -8.00 -10.55 -1.06
CA GLN A 243 -8.26 -9.19 -0.62
C GLN A 243 -9.31 -8.50 -1.50
N LEU A 244 -9.20 -8.61 -2.82
CA LEU A 244 -10.06 -7.94 -3.79
C LEU A 244 -11.49 -8.50 -3.79
N ALA A 245 -11.67 -9.81 -3.58
CA ALA A 245 -12.98 -10.44 -3.46
C ALA A 245 -13.85 -9.81 -2.37
N GLY A 246 -13.24 -9.39 -1.25
CA GLY A 246 -13.93 -8.66 -0.17
C GLY A 246 -14.52 -7.31 -0.59
N TYR A 247 -14.13 -6.80 -1.76
CA TYR A 247 -14.60 -5.53 -2.32
C TYR A 247 -15.43 -5.70 -3.59
N GLY A 248 -15.75 -6.95 -3.97
CA GLY A 248 -16.55 -7.26 -5.16
C GLY A 248 -15.77 -7.08 -6.47
N ILE A 249 -14.45 -7.14 -6.41
CA ILE A 249 -13.59 -7.11 -7.60
C ILE A 249 -13.30 -8.56 -7.99
N GLU A 250 -13.81 -8.96 -9.15
CA GLU A 250 -13.61 -10.30 -9.68
C GLU A 250 -12.23 -10.43 -10.32
N VAL A 251 -11.54 -11.50 -10.00
CA VAL A 251 -10.26 -11.86 -10.58
C VAL A 251 -10.47 -13.11 -11.42
N GLN A 252 -10.07 -13.06 -12.67
CA GLN A 252 -10.16 -14.21 -13.59
C GLN A 252 -9.06 -15.22 -13.27
N ASP A 253 -9.38 -16.51 -13.28
CA ASP A 253 -8.44 -17.61 -13.15
C ASP A 253 -7.48 -17.72 -14.34
#